data_6b9ddfb631e40107560370d567daab46
#
_entry.id   6b9ddfb631e40107560370d567daab46
#
_cell.length_a   1.000
_cell.length_b   1.000
_cell.length_c   1.000
_cell.angle_alpha   90.00
_cell.angle_beta   90.00
_cell.angle_gamma   90.00
#
_symmetry.space_group_name_H-M   'P 1'
#
loop_
_entity.id
_entity.type
_entity.pdbx_description
1 polymer ?
#
loop_
_entity_poly.entity_id
_entity_poly.type
_entity_poly.pdbx_seq_one_letter_code
_entity_poly.pdbx_strand_id
1 'polypeptide(L)'
;MKTHLIAIFCLVSISLMGQKTYAPAWESLDTRPVPSWFENAKFGIFIHWGLYSVPMWSPKGTYSEWYKYWLDRKTLLGNGDFTGTEVYDYHKKMYGEDFTYADFAPMFKAMSYDANEWADLFKRAGAKYIVLTTKHHEGFALWPSKEASKSYGRPWNSMEIGAHRDLVAVGVEHGVDAVAVGFGRGGG
;
A
#
# COMPACT_ATOMS: atom_id res chain seq x y z
N MET A 1 53.29 42.69 20.73
CA MET A 1 52.26 42.65 19.70
C MET A 1 51.33 41.51 20.01
N LYS A 2 50.15 41.84 20.51
CA LYS A 2 49.14 40.81 20.85
C LYS A 2 48.11 40.78 19.70
N THR A 3 48.10 39.69 18.93
CA THR A 3 47.15 39.45 17.87
C THR A 3 45.84 38.91 18.46
N HIS A 4 44.78 39.69 18.39
CA HIS A 4 43.45 39.25 18.77
C HIS A 4 42.83 38.43 17.63
N LEU A 5 42.62 37.13 17.91
CA LEU A 5 41.86 36.25 17.03
C LEU A 5 40.38 36.50 17.28
N ILE A 6 39.70 37.14 16.34
CA ILE A 6 38.23 37.31 16.35
C ILE A 6 37.63 36.04 15.75
N ALA A 7 37.07 35.16 16.61
CA ALA A 7 36.28 34.03 16.17
C ALA A 7 34.87 34.54 15.78
N ILE A 8 34.60 34.61 14.50
CA ILE A 8 33.23 34.87 13.98
C ILE A 8 32.45 33.57 14.13
N PHE A 9 31.58 33.53 15.14
CA PHE A 9 30.58 32.47 15.33
C PHE A 9 29.43 32.76 14.35
N CYS A 10 29.43 32.14 13.17
CA CYS A 10 28.28 32.11 12.29
C CYS A 10 27.20 31.23 12.95
N LEU A 11 26.28 31.87 13.65
CA LEU A 11 25.02 31.26 14.06
C LEU A 11 24.20 30.98 12.80
N VAL A 12 24.34 29.77 12.24
CA VAL A 12 23.39 29.26 11.25
C VAL A 12 22.10 28.95 12.02
N SER A 13 21.20 29.91 12.02
CA SER A 13 19.82 29.68 12.46
C SER A 13 19.17 28.71 11.49
N ILE A 14 19.26 27.41 11.79
CA ILE A 14 18.43 26.40 11.16
C ILE A 14 17.01 26.69 11.65
N SER A 15 16.24 27.39 10.85
CA SER A 15 14.80 27.48 11.04
C SER A 15 14.26 26.06 10.94
N LEU A 16 14.16 25.36 12.08
CA LEU A 16 13.30 24.20 12.19
C LEU A 16 11.88 24.70 11.91
N MET A 17 11.46 24.59 10.67
CA MET A 17 10.06 24.69 10.31
C MET A 17 9.38 23.53 11.04
N GLY A 18 8.93 23.80 12.27
CA GLY A 18 8.17 22.86 13.06
C GLY A 18 7.00 22.39 12.22
N GLN A 19 6.91 21.10 11.99
CA GLN A 19 5.79 20.52 11.26
C GLN A 19 4.51 20.96 11.98
N LYS A 20 3.61 21.66 11.28
CA LYS A 20 2.36 22.11 11.84
C LYS A 20 1.60 20.91 12.40
N THR A 21 1.37 20.89 13.70
CA THR A 21 0.57 19.83 14.35
C THR A 21 -0.90 20.14 14.23
N TYR A 22 -1.70 19.12 13.99
CA TYR A 22 -3.15 19.21 13.91
C TYR A 22 -3.77 18.44 15.06
N ALA A 23 -4.84 18.96 15.64
CA ALA A 23 -5.65 18.23 16.61
C ALA A 23 -6.41 17.10 15.90
N PRO A 24 -6.76 15.99 16.59
CA PRO A 24 -7.54 14.90 16.03
C PRO A 24 -9.04 15.25 15.93
N ALA A 25 -9.34 16.35 15.25
CA ALA A 25 -10.68 16.86 15.01
C ALA A 25 -10.78 17.40 13.58
N TRP A 26 -11.93 17.22 12.94
CA TRP A 26 -12.13 17.62 11.54
C TRP A 26 -11.88 19.10 11.32
N GLU A 27 -12.32 19.97 12.24
CA GLU A 27 -12.12 21.43 12.20
C GLU A 27 -10.63 21.80 12.09
N SER A 28 -9.76 21.01 12.71
CA SER A 28 -8.30 21.20 12.62
C SER A 28 -7.72 20.56 11.35
N LEU A 29 -8.15 19.33 11.02
CA LEU A 29 -7.64 18.59 9.88
C LEU A 29 -7.99 19.24 8.55
N ASP A 30 -9.18 19.83 8.43
CA ASP A 30 -9.65 20.49 7.20
C ASP A 30 -8.94 21.82 6.91
N THR A 31 -8.20 22.36 7.90
CA THR A 31 -7.32 23.53 7.67
C THR A 31 -6.01 23.20 6.95
N ARG A 32 -5.75 21.93 6.63
CA ARG A 32 -4.54 21.53 5.90
C ARG A 32 -4.65 21.99 4.45
N PRO A 33 -3.66 22.74 3.95
CA PRO A 33 -3.66 23.08 2.54
C PRO A 33 -3.39 21.83 1.70
N VAL A 34 -4.05 21.73 0.56
CA VAL A 34 -3.65 20.78 -0.47
C VAL A 34 -2.31 21.24 -1.05
N PRO A 35 -1.30 20.37 -1.12
CA PRO A 35 -0.02 20.76 -1.70
C PRO A 35 -0.18 21.19 -3.17
N SER A 36 0.41 22.33 -3.53
CA SER A 36 0.30 22.87 -4.90
C SER A 36 0.83 21.91 -5.97
N TRP A 37 1.83 21.08 -5.64
CA TRP A 37 2.34 20.07 -6.55
C TRP A 37 1.24 19.07 -6.93
N PHE A 38 0.38 18.66 -5.97
CA PHE A 38 -0.71 17.71 -6.21
C PHE A 38 -1.78 18.31 -7.12
N GLU A 39 -2.18 19.57 -6.85
CA GLU A 39 -3.14 20.29 -7.69
C GLU A 39 -2.63 20.45 -9.14
N ASN A 40 -1.33 20.64 -9.32
CA ASN A 40 -0.70 20.84 -10.63
C ASN A 40 -0.34 19.51 -11.33
N ALA A 41 -0.26 18.41 -10.62
CA ALA A 41 0.18 17.14 -11.16
C ALA A 41 -0.79 16.57 -12.22
N LYS A 42 -2.10 16.74 -12.06
CA LYS A 42 -3.20 16.36 -12.98
C LYS A 42 -3.32 14.87 -13.30
N PHE A 43 -2.20 14.14 -13.42
CA PHE A 43 -2.20 12.73 -13.78
C PHE A 43 -1.30 11.92 -12.83
N GLY A 44 -1.90 10.92 -12.19
CA GLY A 44 -1.22 9.93 -11.35
C GLY A 44 -1.73 8.53 -11.67
N ILE A 45 -1.01 7.52 -11.20
CA ILE A 45 -1.37 6.11 -11.37
C ILE A 45 -1.66 5.50 -10.01
N PHE A 46 -2.86 4.92 -9.86
CA PHE A 46 -3.24 4.15 -8.68
C PHE A 46 -2.92 2.67 -8.93
N ILE A 47 -2.23 2.04 -7.97
CA ILE A 47 -1.77 0.65 -8.09
C ILE A 47 -2.42 -0.19 -6.99
N HIS A 48 -3.25 -1.15 -7.39
CA HIS A 48 -3.69 -2.23 -6.52
C HIS A 48 -2.80 -3.45 -6.76
N TRP A 49 -2.03 -3.82 -5.75
CA TRP A 49 -1.10 -4.94 -5.82
C TRP A 49 -0.97 -5.61 -4.44
N GLY A 50 -1.01 -6.95 -4.40
CA GLY A 50 -0.99 -7.71 -3.16
C GLY A 50 -1.26 -9.19 -3.41
N LEU A 51 -1.64 -9.95 -2.37
CA LEU A 51 -1.89 -11.39 -2.48
C LEU A 51 -2.99 -11.73 -3.50
N TYR A 52 -3.99 -10.87 -3.66
CA TYR A 52 -5.05 -11.02 -4.65
C TYR A 52 -4.54 -10.99 -6.10
N SER A 53 -3.32 -10.51 -6.32
CA SER A 53 -2.65 -10.58 -7.62
C SER A 53 -2.16 -11.99 -7.98
N VAL A 54 -2.11 -12.92 -7.02
CA VAL A 54 -1.74 -14.32 -7.29
C VAL A 54 -2.85 -15.04 -8.05
N PRO A 55 -4.10 -15.08 -7.57
CA PRO A 55 -5.21 -15.65 -8.34
C PRO A 55 -5.61 -14.78 -9.54
N MET A 56 -5.44 -13.45 -9.46
CA MET A 56 -5.77 -12.48 -10.52
C MET A 56 -7.10 -12.76 -11.22
N TRP A 57 -8.12 -13.14 -10.48
CA TRP A 57 -9.39 -13.53 -11.04
C TRP A 57 -10.56 -12.85 -10.31
N SER A 58 -11.54 -12.47 -11.08
CA SER A 58 -12.87 -12.08 -10.60
C SER A 58 -13.92 -12.34 -11.67
N PRO A 59 -15.18 -12.56 -11.31
CA PRO A 59 -16.26 -12.62 -12.30
C PRO A 59 -16.44 -11.24 -12.94
N LYS A 60 -17.05 -11.24 -14.13
CA LYS A 60 -17.31 -9.99 -14.86
C LYS A 60 -18.14 -9.03 -14.01
N GLY A 61 -17.70 -7.78 -13.93
CA GLY A 61 -18.37 -6.73 -13.16
C GLY A 61 -17.99 -6.64 -11.70
N THR A 62 -16.99 -7.42 -11.25
CA THR A 62 -16.43 -7.34 -9.90
C THR A 62 -14.92 -7.05 -9.92
N TYR A 63 -14.32 -6.92 -8.76
CA TYR A 63 -12.96 -6.44 -8.59
C TYR A 63 -12.08 -7.54 -7.99
N SER A 64 -10.96 -7.86 -8.65
CA SER A 64 -10.05 -8.94 -8.21
C SER A 64 -9.32 -8.62 -6.90
N GLU A 65 -9.08 -7.34 -6.59
CA GLU A 65 -8.47 -6.93 -5.32
C GLU A 65 -9.36 -7.20 -4.10
N TRP A 66 -10.65 -7.46 -4.32
CA TRP A 66 -11.60 -7.87 -3.29
C TRP A 66 -11.76 -9.38 -3.16
N TYR A 67 -10.89 -10.18 -3.79
CA TYR A 67 -10.96 -11.64 -3.84
C TYR A 67 -11.19 -12.28 -2.46
N LYS A 68 -10.39 -11.89 -1.45
CA LYS A 68 -10.54 -12.38 -0.06
C LYS A 68 -11.92 -12.06 0.52
N TYR A 69 -12.39 -10.86 0.30
CA TYR A 69 -13.69 -10.43 0.79
C TYR A 69 -14.84 -11.24 0.18
N TRP A 70 -14.78 -11.47 -1.13
CA TRP A 70 -15.79 -12.28 -1.81
C TRP A 70 -15.70 -13.75 -1.44
N LEU A 71 -14.50 -14.28 -1.28
CA LEU A 71 -14.25 -15.64 -0.85
C LEU A 71 -14.88 -15.92 0.53
N ASP A 72 -14.71 -14.99 1.48
CA ASP A 72 -15.27 -15.11 2.82
C ASP A 72 -16.80 -14.96 2.85
N ARG A 73 -17.36 -14.15 1.95
CA ARG A 73 -18.79 -13.79 1.97
C ARG A 73 -19.73 -14.92 1.57
N LYS A 74 -19.27 -15.95 0.90
CA LYS A 74 -20.13 -17.11 0.66
C LYS A 74 -20.75 -17.65 1.97
N THR A 75 -20.06 -17.47 3.07
CA THR A 75 -20.52 -17.95 4.38
C THR A 75 -21.41 -16.94 5.12
N LEU A 76 -21.55 -15.71 4.66
CA LEU A 76 -22.13 -14.63 5.45
C LEU A 76 -23.46 -14.02 4.91
N LEU A 77 -23.80 -14.16 3.63
CA LEU A 77 -25.00 -13.49 3.08
C LEU A 77 -25.77 -14.40 2.13
N GLY A 78 -26.89 -14.92 2.63
CA GLY A 78 -27.81 -15.78 1.88
C GLY A 78 -28.94 -15.03 1.15
N ASN A 79 -28.80 -13.80 0.70
CA ASN A 79 -29.93 -12.98 0.22
C ASN A 79 -29.80 -12.42 -1.19
N GLY A 80 -29.33 -13.24 -2.13
CA GLY A 80 -29.61 -12.98 -3.56
C GLY A 80 -28.81 -11.92 -4.29
N ASP A 81 -28.09 -11.04 -3.58
CA ASP A 81 -27.09 -10.15 -4.18
C ASP A 81 -25.80 -10.91 -4.45
N PHE A 82 -24.88 -10.34 -5.25
CA PHE A 82 -23.58 -10.93 -5.52
C PHE A 82 -22.95 -11.48 -4.24
N THR A 83 -23.01 -12.81 -4.07
CA THR A 83 -22.74 -13.50 -2.79
C THR A 83 -21.28 -13.95 -2.64
N GLY A 84 -20.43 -13.67 -3.62
CA GLY A 84 -19.08 -14.23 -3.68
C GLY A 84 -19.04 -15.71 -4.05
N THR A 85 -20.19 -16.33 -4.36
CA THR A 85 -20.28 -17.75 -4.72
C THR A 85 -19.38 -18.09 -5.91
N GLU A 86 -19.35 -17.25 -6.95
CA GLU A 86 -18.51 -17.46 -8.11
C GLU A 86 -17.01 -17.44 -7.78
N VAL A 87 -16.58 -16.55 -6.86
CA VAL A 87 -15.20 -16.51 -6.38
C VAL A 87 -14.87 -17.76 -5.59
N TYR A 88 -15.78 -18.19 -4.73
CA TYR A 88 -15.61 -19.41 -3.93
C TYR A 88 -15.54 -20.65 -4.82
N ASP A 89 -16.45 -20.81 -5.78
CA ASP A 89 -16.48 -21.96 -6.68
C ASP A 89 -15.23 -22.01 -7.58
N TYR A 90 -14.80 -20.87 -8.09
CA TYR A 90 -13.54 -20.73 -8.79
C TYR A 90 -12.36 -21.15 -7.91
N HIS A 91 -12.30 -20.63 -6.68
CA HIS A 91 -11.23 -20.91 -5.75
C HIS A 91 -11.09 -22.41 -5.48
N LYS A 92 -12.18 -23.08 -5.16
CA LYS A 92 -12.20 -24.52 -4.94
C LYS A 92 -11.84 -25.35 -6.15
N LYS A 93 -12.36 -24.95 -7.31
CA LYS A 93 -12.07 -25.62 -8.58
C LYS A 93 -10.59 -25.53 -8.94
N MET A 94 -9.95 -24.37 -8.71
CA MET A 94 -8.58 -24.11 -9.13
C MET A 94 -7.53 -24.58 -8.12
N TYR A 95 -7.84 -24.46 -6.83
CA TYR A 95 -6.84 -24.66 -5.77
C TYR A 95 -7.19 -25.85 -4.83
N GLY A 96 -8.41 -26.34 -4.84
CA GLY A 96 -8.89 -27.44 -3.99
C GLY A 96 -9.63 -26.97 -2.74
N GLU A 97 -10.27 -27.93 -2.06
CA GLU A 97 -11.13 -27.68 -0.92
C GLU A 97 -10.41 -27.11 0.30
N ASP A 98 -9.17 -27.56 0.53
CA ASP A 98 -8.38 -27.23 1.73
C ASP A 98 -7.48 -26.01 1.54
N PHE A 99 -7.37 -25.51 0.32
CA PHE A 99 -6.54 -24.33 0.02
C PHE A 99 -7.23 -23.06 0.54
N THR A 100 -6.53 -22.32 1.37
CA THR A 100 -7.03 -21.08 1.98
C THR A 100 -6.46 -19.85 1.30
N TYR A 101 -7.05 -18.68 1.52
CA TYR A 101 -6.47 -17.42 1.02
C TYR A 101 -5.04 -17.18 1.54
N ALA A 102 -4.75 -17.65 2.75
CA ALA A 102 -3.42 -17.48 3.33
C ALA A 102 -2.33 -18.28 2.59
N ASP A 103 -2.71 -19.32 1.86
CA ASP A 103 -1.78 -20.15 1.10
C ASP A 103 -1.26 -19.43 -0.17
N PHE A 104 -1.88 -18.32 -0.56
CA PHE A 104 -1.32 -17.43 -1.57
C PHE A 104 -0.09 -16.64 -1.08
N ALA A 105 0.08 -16.44 0.22
CA ALA A 105 1.17 -15.62 0.74
C ALA A 105 2.58 -16.12 0.33
N PRO A 106 2.93 -17.42 0.45
CA PRO A 106 4.20 -17.91 -0.05
C PRO A 106 4.32 -17.89 -1.58
N MET A 107 3.21 -17.75 -2.31
CA MET A 107 3.20 -17.68 -3.78
C MET A 107 3.44 -16.27 -4.31
N PHE A 108 3.22 -15.25 -3.51
CA PHE A 108 3.42 -13.84 -3.88
C PHE A 108 4.91 -13.49 -3.88
N LYS A 109 5.61 -13.88 -4.92
CA LYS A 109 7.08 -13.75 -5.04
C LYS A 109 7.55 -12.39 -5.55
N ALA A 110 6.71 -11.66 -6.27
CA ALA A 110 7.06 -10.39 -6.91
C ALA A 110 8.35 -10.45 -7.74
N MET A 111 8.60 -11.57 -8.46
CA MET A 111 9.88 -11.82 -9.13
C MET A 111 10.15 -10.86 -10.29
N SER A 112 9.11 -10.45 -11.00
CA SER A 112 9.21 -9.51 -12.13
C SER A 112 9.09 -8.04 -11.69
N TYR A 113 9.12 -7.76 -10.38
CA TYR A 113 9.04 -6.40 -9.89
C TYR A 113 10.42 -5.77 -9.86
N ASP A 114 10.62 -4.78 -10.70
CA ASP A 114 11.72 -3.82 -10.67
C ASP A 114 11.16 -2.40 -10.51
N ALA A 115 11.52 -1.74 -9.42
CA ALA A 115 10.98 -0.43 -9.09
C ALA A 115 11.47 0.66 -10.06
N ASN A 116 12.69 0.52 -10.60
CA ASN A 116 13.23 1.46 -11.59
C ASN A 116 12.47 1.36 -12.91
N GLU A 117 12.26 0.14 -13.39
CA GLU A 117 11.50 -0.09 -14.63
C GLU A 117 10.07 0.44 -14.50
N TRP A 118 9.43 0.25 -13.34
CA TRP A 118 8.08 0.77 -13.09
C TRP A 118 8.08 2.30 -13.05
N ALA A 119 9.02 2.90 -12.32
CA ALA A 119 9.13 4.35 -12.22
C ALA A 119 9.38 4.99 -13.60
N ASP A 120 10.27 4.41 -14.41
CA ASP A 120 10.55 4.86 -15.75
C ASP A 120 9.34 4.71 -16.67
N LEU A 121 8.62 3.60 -16.58
CA LEU A 121 7.40 3.38 -17.34
C LEU A 121 6.34 4.44 -17.01
N PHE A 122 6.09 4.68 -15.73
CA PHE A 122 5.09 5.66 -15.29
C PHE A 122 5.49 7.08 -15.66
N LYS A 123 6.77 7.41 -15.55
CA LYS A 123 7.31 8.70 -15.98
C LYS A 123 7.14 8.90 -17.49
N ARG A 124 7.46 7.90 -18.32
CA ARG A 124 7.24 7.94 -19.77
C ARG A 124 5.76 8.06 -20.14
N ALA A 125 4.86 7.47 -19.34
CA ALA A 125 3.42 7.63 -19.49
C ALA A 125 2.91 9.03 -19.10
N GLY A 126 3.78 9.88 -18.53
CA GLY A 126 3.46 11.25 -18.11
C GLY A 126 2.90 11.36 -16.69
N ALA A 127 2.89 10.28 -15.91
CA ALA A 127 2.46 10.33 -14.51
C ALA A 127 3.41 11.21 -13.68
N LYS A 128 2.83 11.97 -12.77
CA LYS A 128 3.54 12.86 -11.85
C LYS A 128 3.63 12.30 -10.45
N TYR A 129 2.76 11.34 -10.12
CA TYR A 129 2.76 10.63 -8.85
C TYR A 129 2.16 9.23 -9.03
N ILE A 130 2.44 8.37 -8.07
CA ILE A 130 1.81 7.05 -7.95
C ILE A 130 1.14 6.92 -6.58
N VAL A 131 0.08 6.13 -6.52
CA VAL A 131 -0.62 5.78 -5.28
C VAL A 131 -0.58 4.26 -5.16
N LEU A 132 0.29 3.75 -4.32
CA LEU A 132 0.41 2.32 -4.07
C LEU A 132 -0.48 1.91 -2.90
N THR A 133 -1.36 0.94 -3.12
CA THR A 133 -2.07 0.25 -2.03
C THR A 133 -1.08 -0.64 -1.28
N THR A 134 -0.47 -0.10 -0.25
CA THR A 134 0.57 -0.79 0.53
C THR A 134 0.00 -1.91 1.41
N LYS A 135 -1.27 -1.79 1.80
CA LYS A 135 -2.03 -2.80 2.53
C LYS A 135 -3.51 -2.69 2.15
N HIS A 136 -4.10 -3.76 1.65
CA HIS A 136 -5.54 -3.82 1.36
C HIS A 136 -6.32 -4.37 2.57
N HIS A 137 -7.65 -4.53 2.43
CA HIS A 137 -8.53 -4.93 3.55
C HIS A 137 -8.21 -6.33 4.12
N GLU A 138 -7.55 -7.22 3.39
CA GLU A 138 -7.09 -8.53 3.89
C GLU A 138 -5.92 -8.43 4.86
N GLY A 139 -5.31 -7.25 4.97
CA GLY A 139 -4.33 -6.91 5.97
C GLY A 139 -2.88 -7.30 5.66
N PHE A 140 -2.59 -7.90 4.48
CA PHE A 140 -1.22 -8.21 4.09
C PHE A 140 -0.45 -6.93 3.79
N ALA A 141 0.66 -6.72 4.49
CA ALA A 141 1.49 -5.52 4.34
C ALA A 141 2.59 -5.75 3.31
N LEU A 142 2.78 -4.80 2.38
CA LEU A 142 3.86 -4.84 1.40
C LEU A 142 5.22 -4.33 1.94
N TRP A 143 5.29 -4.10 3.26
CA TRP A 143 6.49 -3.64 4.00
C TRP A 143 6.66 -4.46 5.28
N PRO A 144 7.83 -4.38 5.97
CA PRO A 144 8.02 -5.04 7.26
C PRO A 144 6.99 -4.53 8.30
N SER A 145 6.10 -5.39 8.76
CA SER A 145 5.07 -5.03 9.75
C SER A 145 4.82 -6.17 10.74
N LYS A 146 5.37 -6.02 11.93
CA LYS A 146 5.11 -6.94 13.05
C LYS A 146 3.65 -6.90 13.50
N GLU A 147 3.00 -5.74 13.37
CA GLU A 147 1.60 -5.52 13.71
C GLU A 147 0.69 -6.31 12.77
N ALA A 148 0.98 -6.34 11.46
CA ALA A 148 0.23 -7.15 10.50
C ALA A 148 0.32 -8.63 10.85
N SER A 149 1.52 -9.16 11.10
CA SER A 149 1.74 -10.55 11.47
C SER A 149 1.08 -10.91 12.81
N LYS A 150 1.19 -10.03 13.82
CA LYS A 150 0.54 -10.22 15.11
C LYS A 150 -1.00 -10.24 14.99
N SER A 151 -1.57 -9.32 14.23
CA SER A 151 -3.03 -9.22 14.04
C SER A 151 -3.60 -10.41 13.28
N TYR A 152 -2.84 -10.97 12.35
CA TYR A 152 -3.27 -12.10 11.54
C TYR A 152 -2.97 -13.47 12.18
N GLY A 153 -2.06 -13.50 13.18
CA GLY A 153 -1.65 -14.71 13.88
C GLY A 153 -0.62 -15.58 13.13
N ARG A 154 -0.01 -15.06 12.07
CA ARG A 154 1.04 -15.71 11.27
C ARG A 154 1.84 -14.63 10.51
N PRO A 155 2.99 -14.98 9.87
CA PRO A 155 3.68 -14.05 8.96
C PRO A 155 2.70 -13.47 7.93
N TRP A 156 2.53 -12.14 7.94
CA TRP A 156 1.52 -11.48 7.11
C TRP A 156 2.04 -10.17 6.52
N ASN A 157 3.27 -10.20 6.05
CA ASN A 157 3.89 -9.11 5.31
C ASN A 157 4.93 -9.63 4.32
N SER A 158 5.26 -8.83 3.32
CA SER A 158 6.13 -9.20 2.20
C SER A 158 7.58 -9.48 2.60
N MET A 159 8.02 -9.04 3.79
CA MET A 159 9.36 -9.30 4.30
C MET A 159 9.48 -10.70 4.91
N GLU A 160 8.44 -11.13 5.65
CA GLU A 160 8.45 -12.40 6.37
C GLU A 160 8.04 -13.59 5.50
N ILE A 161 7.21 -13.36 4.47
CA ILE A 161 6.70 -14.41 3.59
C ILE A 161 6.54 -13.92 2.16
N GLY A 162 6.73 -14.81 1.19
CA GLY A 162 6.51 -14.55 -0.23
C GLY A 162 7.70 -13.86 -0.88
N ALA A 163 7.64 -12.55 -1.07
CA ALA A 163 8.66 -11.79 -1.79
C ALA A 163 9.98 -11.63 -1.03
N HIS A 164 9.96 -11.70 0.29
CA HIS A 164 11.11 -11.46 1.20
C HIS A 164 11.80 -10.11 0.93
N ARG A 165 11.02 -9.09 0.58
CA ARG A 165 11.47 -7.73 0.28
C ARG A 165 10.51 -6.69 0.84
N ASP A 166 11.04 -5.50 1.18
CA ASP A 166 10.23 -4.30 1.39
C ASP A 166 9.84 -3.72 0.01
N LEU A 167 8.63 -4.01 -0.42
CA LEU A 167 8.14 -3.59 -1.73
C LEU A 167 7.71 -2.11 -1.76
N VAL A 168 7.60 -1.48 -0.60
CA VAL A 168 7.25 -0.05 -0.46
C VAL A 168 8.50 0.81 -0.48
N ALA A 169 9.53 0.48 0.32
CA ALA A 169 10.76 1.27 0.39
C ALA A 169 11.46 1.36 -0.97
N VAL A 170 11.54 0.24 -1.70
CA VAL A 170 12.18 0.19 -3.02
C VAL A 170 11.47 1.08 -4.05
N GLY A 171 10.15 1.33 -3.88
CA GLY A 171 9.39 2.18 -4.82
C GLY A 171 9.58 3.69 -4.64
N VAL A 172 10.04 4.14 -3.47
CA VAL A 172 10.08 5.57 -3.10
C VAL A 172 11.38 6.26 -3.54
N GLU A 173 12.47 5.51 -3.74
CA GLU A 173 13.82 6.07 -3.98
C GLU A 173 14.03 6.67 -5.38
N HIS A 174 13.09 6.53 -6.31
CA HIS A 174 13.33 6.76 -7.74
C HIS A 174 12.63 7.98 -8.37
N GLY A 175 12.29 9.00 -7.58
CA GLY A 175 11.96 10.34 -8.09
C GLY A 175 10.57 10.50 -8.74
N VAL A 176 9.64 9.61 -8.42
CA VAL A 176 8.20 9.83 -8.59
C VAL A 176 7.63 10.04 -7.20
N ASP A 177 6.90 11.14 -6.98
CA ASP A 177 6.24 11.35 -5.70
C ASP A 177 5.27 10.20 -5.43
N ALA A 178 5.54 9.42 -4.37
CA ALA A 178 4.75 8.25 -4.03
C ALA A 178 3.84 8.53 -2.83
N VAL A 179 2.57 8.24 -2.98
CA VAL A 179 1.60 8.25 -1.88
C VAL A 179 1.28 6.79 -1.49
N ALA A 180 1.63 6.41 -0.26
CA ALA A 180 1.30 5.09 0.26
C ALA A 180 -0.09 5.12 0.91
N VAL A 181 -0.99 4.25 0.48
CA VAL A 181 -2.33 4.10 1.05
C VAL A 181 -2.48 2.72 1.68
N GLY A 182 -2.83 2.70 2.96
CA GLY A 182 -3.22 1.48 3.66
C GLY A 182 -4.70 1.53 4.02
N PHE A 183 -5.47 0.52 3.62
CA PHE A 183 -6.86 0.37 4.09
C PHE A 183 -6.85 -0.36 5.43
N GLY A 184 -7.41 0.25 6.48
CA GLY A 184 -7.65 -0.39 7.76
C GLY A 184 -8.77 -1.43 7.63
N ARG A 185 -8.72 -2.51 8.44
CA ARG A 185 -9.94 -3.29 8.72
C ARG A 185 -10.95 -2.33 9.33
N GLY A 186 -12.06 -2.09 8.66
CA GLY A 186 -13.22 -1.52 9.32
C GLY A 186 -13.60 -2.49 10.44
N GLY A 187 -13.47 -2.05 11.69
CA GLY A 187 -13.99 -2.78 12.82
C GLY A 187 -15.51 -2.85 12.64
N GLY A 188 -16.03 -4.06 12.49
CA GLY A 188 -17.41 -4.38 12.68
C GLY A 188 -17.63 -4.80 14.12
#